data_716bdef8c530e24d0cde949892e7ac95
#
_entry.id   716bdef8c530e24d0cde949892e7ac95
#
_cell.length_a   1.000
_cell.length_b   1.000
_cell.length_c   1.000
_cell.angle_alpha   90.00
_cell.angle_beta   90.00
_cell.angle_gamma   90.00
#
_symmetry.space_group_name_H-M   'P 1'
#
loop_
_entity.id
_entity.type
_entity.pdbx_description
1 polymer ?
#
loop_
_entity_poly.entity_id
_entity_poly.type
_entity_poly.pdbx_seq_one_letter_code
_entity_poly.pdbx_strand_id
1 'polypeptide(L)'
;MNAFLQSVMDREVPAGSAVLWRLGQMGLLARIGKTLLCIDYFASELPERQLPPPVPAEETEGIHAFLGTHNHLDHIDHEAWRIWAGSCPDAKFVFPRLHRQEILADGIAEDRCLGLNDGESCRIGDVTVHAIAAAHEFLDPDPATGLYPCLQYIIEGNGVRIYHAGDTLRYEGMLPKLKAFGPFDAVILPINGRDGKRYRRNCIGNMTFQEAADLAGELKPHLVIPGHWDMFADNPGDPEAFADYLDAKYGKQIRVILPDISEPVRIGR
;
A
#
# COMPACT_ATOMS: atom_id res chain seq x y z
N MET A 1 8.75 16.84 15.22
CA MET A 1 9.04 15.80 14.18
C MET A 1 9.59 14.55 14.85
N ASN A 2 9.06 13.41 14.50
CA ASN A 2 9.52 12.08 14.96
C ASN A 2 10.95 11.80 14.46
N ALA A 3 11.82 11.24 15.32
CA ALA A 3 13.23 10.97 14.97
C ALA A 3 13.39 9.95 13.81
N PHE A 4 12.48 8.95 13.73
CA PHE A 4 12.46 8.02 12.62
C PHE A 4 12.11 8.76 11.31
N LEU A 5 11.03 9.56 11.31
CA LEU A 5 10.61 10.31 10.12
C LEU A 5 11.68 11.31 9.66
N GLN A 6 12.41 11.94 10.61
CA GLN A 6 13.55 12.78 10.28
C GLN A 6 14.63 11.96 9.54
N SER A 7 14.95 10.76 10.01
CA SER A 7 15.92 9.87 9.35
C SER A 7 15.50 9.44 7.94
N VAL A 8 14.18 9.29 7.72
CA VAL A 8 13.59 9.03 6.39
C VAL A 8 13.80 10.24 5.47
N MET A 9 13.54 11.44 5.99
CA MET A 9 13.67 12.69 5.22
C MET A 9 15.12 13.05 4.87
N ASP A 10 16.06 12.73 5.76
CA ASP A 10 17.49 12.97 5.55
C ASP A 10 18.16 11.93 4.65
N ARG A 11 17.42 10.83 4.34
CA ARG A 11 17.97 9.75 3.52
C ARG A 11 18.19 10.19 2.08
N GLU A 12 19.43 10.10 1.61
CA GLU A 12 19.74 10.27 0.18
C GLU A 12 19.25 9.09 -0.65
N VAL A 13 18.61 9.39 -1.77
CA VAL A 13 18.11 8.43 -2.74
C VAL A 13 18.79 8.67 -4.08
N PRO A 14 19.77 7.86 -4.47
CA PRO A 14 20.44 7.98 -5.75
C PRO A 14 19.50 7.80 -6.94
N ALA A 15 19.89 8.30 -8.10
CA ALA A 15 19.18 8.06 -9.35
C ALA A 15 19.07 6.53 -9.62
N GLY A 16 17.91 6.09 -10.08
CA GLY A 16 17.63 4.68 -10.34
C GLY A 16 17.31 3.86 -9.09
N SER A 17 17.00 4.51 -7.95
CA SER A 17 16.68 3.80 -6.71
C SER A 17 15.53 4.45 -5.93
N ALA A 18 14.98 3.71 -4.97
CA ALA A 18 14.10 4.21 -3.92
C ALA A 18 14.43 3.52 -2.59
N VAL A 19 13.90 4.06 -1.50
CA VAL A 19 13.97 3.44 -0.19
C VAL A 19 12.56 3.31 0.37
N LEU A 20 12.26 2.11 0.86
CA LEU A 20 10.96 1.74 1.42
C LEU A 20 11.12 1.45 2.91
N TRP A 21 10.09 1.77 3.70
CA TRP A 21 9.97 1.40 5.10
C TRP A 21 8.57 0.85 5.35
N ARG A 22 8.51 -0.34 5.91
CA ARG A 22 7.26 -0.95 6.34
C ARG A 22 6.79 -0.31 7.65
N LEU A 23 5.48 -0.01 7.74
CA LEU A 23 4.86 0.63 8.91
C LEU A 23 3.88 -0.30 9.65
N GLY A 24 3.83 -1.57 9.26
CA GLY A 24 2.84 -2.54 9.72
C GLY A 24 1.64 -2.66 8.78
N GLN A 25 0.92 -3.77 8.83
CA GLN A 25 -0.21 -4.09 7.96
C GLN A 25 0.18 -3.97 6.47
N MET A 26 -0.49 -3.11 5.71
CA MET A 26 -0.06 -2.71 4.36
C MET A 26 0.69 -1.37 4.34
N GLY A 27 0.87 -0.75 5.50
CA GLY A 27 1.49 0.57 5.64
C GLY A 27 2.92 0.64 5.10
N LEU A 28 3.19 1.60 4.24
CA LEU A 28 4.49 1.80 3.59
C LEU A 28 4.85 3.28 3.49
N LEU A 29 6.08 3.65 3.88
CA LEU A 29 6.72 4.87 3.40
C LEU A 29 7.59 4.53 2.18
N ALA A 30 7.53 5.37 1.15
CA ALA A 30 8.33 5.24 -0.06
C ALA A 30 9.00 6.58 -0.38
N ARG A 31 10.32 6.65 -0.25
CA ARG A 31 11.10 7.79 -0.70
C ARG A 31 11.69 7.51 -2.07
N ILE A 32 11.21 8.23 -3.07
CA ILE A 32 11.52 8.05 -4.48
C ILE A 32 12.10 9.38 -4.98
N GLY A 33 13.40 9.44 -5.20
CA GLY A 33 14.07 10.71 -5.46
C GLY A 33 13.85 11.69 -4.30
N LYS A 34 13.19 12.82 -4.58
CA LYS A 34 12.85 13.84 -3.57
C LYS A 34 11.45 13.67 -2.99
N THR A 35 10.61 12.84 -3.61
CA THR A 35 9.22 12.64 -3.21
C THR A 35 9.11 11.59 -2.11
N LEU A 36 8.38 11.89 -1.05
CA LEU A 36 8.05 10.97 0.05
C LEU A 36 6.55 10.71 0.04
N LEU A 37 6.18 9.45 -0.15
CA LEU A 37 4.80 8.95 -0.13
C LEU A 37 4.55 8.12 1.12
N CYS A 38 3.35 8.22 1.67
CA CYS A 38 2.84 7.38 2.75
C CYS A 38 1.60 6.64 2.24
N ILE A 39 1.64 5.31 2.22
CA ILE A 39 0.62 4.47 1.59
C ILE A 39 0.00 3.58 2.65
N ASP A 40 -1.35 3.50 2.70
CA ASP A 40 -2.13 2.62 3.58
C ASP A 40 -1.61 2.60 5.03
N TYR A 41 -1.30 3.78 5.57
CA TYR A 41 -0.75 3.87 6.92
C TYR A 41 -1.85 4.07 7.95
N PHE A 42 -1.99 3.07 8.83
CA PHE A 42 -2.85 3.10 9.99
C PHE A 42 -2.08 3.65 11.21
N ALA A 43 -2.33 4.90 11.58
CA ALA A 43 -1.63 5.61 12.66
C ALA A 43 -2.47 5.78 13.93
N SER A 44 -3.79 5.61 13.85
CA SER A 44 -4.68 5.72 15.02
C SER A 44 -4.48 4.57 16.00
N GLU A 45 -4.63 4.87 17.28
CA GLU A 45 -4.62 3.87 18.34
C GLU A 45 -5.91 3.06 18.34
N LEU A 46 -5.78 1.75 18.44
CA LEU A 46 -6.90 0.81 18.58
C LEU A 46 -6.51 -0.31 19.56
N PRO A 47 -7.39 -0.70 20.50
CA PRO A 47 -7.06 -1.75 21.48
C PRO A 47 -6.70 -3.10 20.87
N GLU A 48 -7.23 -3.41 19.67
CA GLU A 48 -7.04 -4.67 18.97
C GLU A 48 -5.75 -4.74 18.16
N ARG A 49 -5.07 -3.60 17.93
CA ARG A 49 -3.82 -3.60 17.17
C ARG A 49 -2.66 -4.19 17.99
N GLN A 50 -1.81 -4.98 17.33
CA GLN A 50 -0.68 -5.66 17.98
C GLN A 50 0.62 -4.84 17.93
N LEU A 51 0.71 -3.93 16.98
CA LEU A 51 1.89 -3.10 16.76
C LEU A 51 1.51 -1.62 16.94
N PRO A 52 2.24 -0.86 17.79
CA PRO A 52 2.03 0.57 17.89
C PRO A 52 2.42 1.26 16.57
N PRO A 53 1.85 2.44 16.25
CA PRO A 53 2.29 3.19 15.10
C PRO A 53 3.73 3.67 15.27
N PRO A 54 4.64 3.40 14.32
CA PRO A 54 6.04 3.87 14.42
C PRO A 54 6.16 5.39 14.36
N VAL A 55 5.18 6.08 13.79
CA VAL A 55 5.05 7.53 13.78
C VAL A 55 3.64 7.89 14.19
N PRO A 56 3.41 8.46 15.37
CA PRO A 56 2.09 8.98 15.73
C PRO A 56 1.57 9.97 14.70
N ALA A 57 0.25 10.03 14.50
CA ALA A 57 -0.35 10.92 13.51
C ALA A 57 0.06 12.38 13.73
N GLU A 58 0.12 12.84 14.97
CA GLU A 58 0.48 14.20 15.38
C GLU A 58 1.94 14.56 15.13
N GLU A 59 2.81 13.54 15.00
CA GLU A 59 4.23 13.72 14.72
C GLU A 59 4.57 13.56 13.23
N THR A 60 3.55 13.28 12.39
CA THR A 60 3.73 13.09 10.95
C THR A 60 3.73 14.44 10.24
N GLU A 61 4.84 14.75 9.58
CA GLU A 61 5.04 15.97 8.79
C GLU A 61 6.01 15.71 7.62
N GLY A 62 6.06 16.61 6.63
CA GLY A 62 6.98 16.51 5.50
C GLY A 62 6.63 15.44 4.45
N ILE A 63 5.46 14.81 4.55
CA ILE A 63 4.95 13.87 3.56
C ILE A 63 4.39 14.66 2.36
N HIS A 64 4.71 14.20 1.14
CA HIS A 64 4.23 14.85 -0.09
C HIS A 64 2.86 14.34 -0.52
N ALA A 65 2.55 13.07 -0.28
CA ALA A 65 1.21 12.54 -0.46
C ALA A 65 0.91 11.35 0.45
N PHE A 66 -0.35 11.27 0.88
CA PHE A 66 -0.96 10.11 1.52
C PHE A 66 -1.81 9.37 0.50
N LEU A 67 -1.63 8.07 0.39
CA LEU A 67 -2.35 7.21 -0.53
C LEU A 67 -3.15 6.19 0.28
N GLY A 68 -4.46 6.09 0.04
CA GLY A 68 -5.31 5.04 0.60
C GLY A 68 -5.89 4.19 -0.53
N THR A 69 -5.76 2.88 -0.43
CA THR A 69 -6.23 1.96 -1.47
C THR A 69 -7.73 1.72 -1.42
N HIS A 70 -8.35 1.78 -0.24
CA HIS A 70 -9.79 1.63 -0.05
C HIS A 70 -10.22 2.15 1.33
N ASN A 71 -11.54 2.29 1.53
CA ASN A 71 -12.11 2.96 2.71
C ASN A 71 -12.29 2.02 3.93
N HIS A 72 -11.26 1.20 4.25
CA HIS A 72 -11.15 0.53 5.54
C HIS A 72 -10.21 1.30 6.45
N LEU A 73 -10.44 1.21 7.77
CA LEU A 73 -9.72 1.97 8.79
C LEU A 73 -8.19 1.82 8.72
N ASP A 74 -7.71 0.62 8.41
CA ASP A 74 -6.29 0.30 8.33
C ASP A 74 -5.63 0.67 6.99
N HIS A 75 -6.38 1.35 6.08
CA HIS A 75 -5.89 1.85 4.78
C HIS A 75 -6.20 3.33 4.57
N ILE A 76 -7.43 3.79 4.87
CA ILE A 76 -7.80 5.20 4.98
C ILE A 76 -8.17 5.47 6.43
N ASP A 77 -7.20 5.85 7.21
CA ASP A 77 -7.35 6.23 8.61
C ASP A 77 -7.90 7.66 8.69
N HIS A 78 -9.22 7.80 8.72
CA HIS A 78 -9.89 9.10 8.71
C HIS A 78 -9.47 10.00 9.87
N GLU A 79 -9.17 9.45 11.06
CA GLU A 79 -8.70 10.24 12.19
C GLU A 79 -7.31 10.82 11.92
N ALA A 80 -6.39 9.99 11.43
CA ALA A 80 -5.06 10.42 11.05
C ALA A 80 -5.10 11.38 9.85
N TRP A 81 -5.97 11.13 8.86
CA TRP A 81 -6.12 12.01 7.68
C TRP A 81 -6.58 13.41 8.06
N ARG A 82 -7.48 13.57 9.06
CA ARG A 82 -7.87 14.88 9.62
C ARG A 82 -6.68 15.61 10.25
N ILE A 83 -5.84 14.89 11.00
CA ILE A 83 -4.63 15.46 11.59
C ILE A 83 -3.65 15.87 10.48
N TRP A 84 -3.39 15.01 9.51
CA TRP A 84 -2.48 15.27 8.40
C TRP A 84 -2.96 16.37 7.45
N ALA A 85 -4.26 16.58 7.35
CA ALA A 85 -4.80 17.74 6.63
C ALA A 85 -4.27 19.06 7.19
N GLY A 86 -4.02 19.12 8.50
CA GLY A 86 -3.45 20.28 9.18
C GLY A 86 -1.93 20.27 9.27
N SER A 87 -1.32 19.12 9.67
CA SER A 87 0.14 19.02 9.90
C SER A 87 0.96 18.95 8.60
N CYS A 88 0.35 18.52 7.49
CA CYS A 88 0.99 18.44 6.17
C CYS A 88 0.21 19.29 5.16
N PRO A 89 0.27 20.64 5.23
CA PRO A 89 -0.61 21.54 4.47
C PRO A 89 -0.41 21.44 2.94
N ASP A 90 0.76 21.04 2.47
CA ASP A 90 1.07 20.89 1.04
C ASP A 90 0.85 19.47 0.51
N ALA A 91 0.59 18.49 1.39
CA ALA A 91 0.41 17.11 1.00
C ALA A 91 -0.86 16.89 0.17
N LYS A 92 -0.78 16.01 -0.83
CA LYS A 92 -1.92 15.53 -1.60
C LYS A 92 -2.48 14.25 -0.97
N PHE A 93 -3.76 13.98 -1.22
CA PHE A 93 -4.45 12.77 -0.75
C PHE A 93 -4.98 12.02 -1.95
N VAL A 94 -4.48 10.82 -2.18
CA VAL A 94 -4.83 9.94 -3.30
C VAL A 94 -5.70 8.81 -2.79
N PHE A 95 -6.85 8.59 -3.40
CA PHE A 95 -7.85 7.63 -2.92
C PHE A 95 -8.79 7.20 -4.06
N PRO A 96 -9.57 6.11 -3.90
CA PRO A 96 -10.62 5.76 -4.85
C PRO A 96 -11.67 6.86 -4.92
N ARG A 97 -11.93 7.39 -6.12
CA ARG A 97 -12.81 8.54 -6.33
C ARG A 97 -14.21 8.36 -5.75
N LEU A 98 -14.67 7.12 -5.62
CA LEU A 98 -15.95 6.80 -5.01
C LEU A 98 -16.09 7.39 -3.59
N HIS A 99 -15.00 7.46 -2.84
CA HIS A 99 -14.97 7.92 -1.43
C HIS A 99 -14.74 9.43 -1.29
N ARG A 100 -14.87 10.21 -2.38
CA ARG A 100 -14.57 11.64 -2.37
C ARG A 100 -15.34 12.44 -1.29
N GLN A 101 -16.60 12.09 -1.06
CA GLN A 101 -17.42 12.84 -0.10
C GLN A 101 -16.95 12.62 1.33
N GLU A 102 -16.58 11.40 1.69
CA GLU A 102 -16.02 11.03 3.00
C GLU A 102 -14.68 11.76 3.23
N ILE A 103 -13.82 11.78 2.21
CA ILE A 103 -12.52 12.46 2.29
C ILE A 103 -12.66 13.98 2.44
N LEU A 104 -13.60 14.59 1.74
CA LEU A 104 -13.89 16.02 1.92
C LEU A 104 -14.46 16.32 3.32
N ALA A 105 -15.23 15.38 3.90
CA ALA A 105 -15.76 15.50 5.26
C ALA A 105 -14.66 15.44 6.34
N ASP A 106 -13.47 14.90 6.03
CA ASP A 106 -12.28 14.95 6.89
C ASP A 106 -11.61 16.33 6.93
N GLY A 107 -12.14 17.32 6.20
CA GLY A 107 -11.62 18.68 6.18
C GLY A 107 -10.43 18.87 5.22
N ILE A 108 -10.18 17.93 4.34
CA ILE A 108 -9.13 18.02 3.31
C ILE A 108 -9.61 18.95 2.20
N ALA A 109 -8.82 19.97 1.87
CA ALA A 109 -9.15 20.93 0.83
C ALA A 109 -9.27 20.24 -0.55
N GLU A 110 -10.25 20.67 -1.34
CA GLU A 110 -10.63 20.02 -2.60
C GLU A 110 -9.47 19.93 -3.62
N ASP A 111 -8.62 20.94 -3.68
CA ASP A 111 -7.43 20.99 -4.55
C ASP A 111 -6.31 20.04 -4.14
N ARG A 112 -6.42 19.47 -2.93
CA ARG A 112 -5.50 18.45 -2.40
C ARG A 112 -6.03 17.02 -2.60
N CYS A 113 -7.30 16.87 -2.97
CA CYS A 113 -7.98 15.59 -3.16
C CYS A 113 -7.76 15.06 -4.58
N LEU A 114 -7.04 13.96 -4.72
CA LEU A 114 -6.75 13.29 -5.99
C LEU A 114 -7.48 11.94 -6.05
N GLY A 115 -8.79 11.99 -6.29
CA GLY A 115 -9.61 10.79 -6.46
C GLY A 115 -9.35 10.11 -7.79
N LEU A 116 -8.95 8.83 -7.78
CA LEU A 116 -8.67 8.02 -8.96
C LEU A 116 -9.70 6.91 -9.17
N ASN A 117 -9.75 6.37 -10.37
CA ASN A 117 -10.48 5.16 -10.75
C ASN A 117 -9.57 4.23 -11.59
N ASP A 118 -10.05 3.02 -11.92
CA ASP A 118 -9.32 2.05 -12.74
C ASP A 118 -8.79 2.69 -14.04
N GLY A 119 -7.51 2.50 -14.32
CA GLY A 119 -6.83 3.01 -15.51
C GLY A 119 -6.43 4.49 -15.46
N GLU A 120 -6.72 5.20 -14.38
CA GLU A 120 -6.33 6.60 -14.20
C GLU A 120 -4.99 6.75 -13.49
N SER A 121 -4.43 7.94 -13.54
CA SER A 121 -3.17 8.27 -12.85
C SER A 121 -3.14 9.72 -12.39
N CYS A 122 -2.30 9.98 -11.39
CA CYS A 122 -1.96 11.33 -10.97
C CYS A 122 -0.44 11.49 -10.79
N ARG A 123 0.01 12.75 -10.70
CA ARG A 123 1.42 13.07 -10.49
C ARG A 123 1.62 13.78 -9.15
N ILE A 124 2.63 13.32 -8.41
CA ILE A 124 3.07 13.89 -7.14
C ILE A 124 4.56 14.22 -7.28
N GLY A 125 4.89 15.49 -7.44
CA GLY A 125 6.27 15.87 -7.74
C GLY A 125 6.81 15.20 -9.02
N ASP A 126 7.84 14.39 -8.87
CA ASP A 126 8.47 13.60 -9.94
C ASP A 126 8.00 12.13 -10.01
N VAL A 127 7.01 11.78 -9.19
CA VAL A 127 6.42 10.43 -9.14
C VAL A 127 5.05 10.41 -9.81
N THR A 128 4.76 9.35 -10.56
CA THR A 128 3.44 9.06 -11.12
C THR A 128 2.83 7.87 -10.37
N VAL A 129 1.57 8.02 -9.96
CA VAL A 129 0.77 6.97 -9.32
C VAL A 129 -0.32 6.56 -10.31
N HIS A 130 -0.30 5.29 -10.74
CA HIS A 130 -1.34 4.70 -11.60
C HIS A 130 -2.25 3.84 -10.74
N ALA A 131 -3.56 3.91 -10.99
CA ALA A 131 -4.57 3.14 -10.29
C ALA A 131 -5.07 1.98 -11.14
N ILE A 132 -5.23 0.82 -10.52
CA ILE A 132 -5.88 -0.38 -11.06
C ILE A 132 -6.95 -0.81 -10.07
N ALA A 133 -8.13 -1.22 -10.55
CA ALA A 133 -9.18 -1.72 -9.68
C ALA A 133 -8.69 -2.93 -8.84
N ALA A 134 -9.11 -3.00 -7.59
CA ALA A 134 -8.88 -4.13 -6.69
C ALA A 134 -10.19 -4.90 -6.46
N ALA A 135 -10.08 -6.20 -6.25
CA ALA A 135 -11.19 -7.07 -5.88
C ALA A 135 -11.11 -7.42 -4.38
N HIS A 136 -11.64 -6.56 -3.54
CA HIS A 136 -11.69 -6.79 -2.11
C HIS A 136 -13.13 -7.07 -1.68
N GLU A 137 -13.50 -8.09 -1.85
CA GLU A 137 -13.72 -9.47 -2.18
C GLU A 137 -14.23 -9.61 -3.63
N PHE A 138 -14.97 -8.62 -4.14
CA PHE A 138 -15.53 -8.58 -5.47
C PHE A 138 -14.91 -7.45 -6.30
N LEU A 139 -14.89 -7.67 -7.61
CA LEU A 139 -14.49 -6.63 -8.57
C LEU A 139 -15.76 -5.88 -9.03
N ASP A 140 -16.40 -5.19 -8.09
CA ASP A 140 -17.69 -4.56 -8.33
C ASP A 140 -17.57 -3.03 -8.36
N PRO A 141 -17.70 -2.41 -9.54
CA PRO A 141 -17.86 -0.96 -9.61
C PRO A 141 -19.25 -0.57 -9.08
N ASP A 142 -19.36 0.59 -8.49
CA ASP A 142 -20.64 1.19 -8.15
C ASP A 142 -21.51 1.29 -9.40
N PRO A 143 -22.73 0.73 -9.40
CA PRO A 143 -23.55 0.61 -10.60
C PRO A 143 -24.07 1.96 -11.14
N ALA A 144 -24.09 3.00 -10.31
CA ALA A 144 -24.57 4.33 -10.72
C ALA A 144 -23.45 5.17 -11.35
N THR A 145 -22.20 5.00 -10.91
CA THR A 145 -21.08 5.85 -11.30
C THR A 145 -20.01 5.13 -12.11
N GLY A 146 -19.94 3.80 -12.05
CA GLY A 146 -18.86 3.00 -12.63
C GLY A 146 -17.53 3.12 -11.89
N LEU A 147 -17.53 3.73 -10.70
CA LEU A 147 -16.33 3.91 -9.90
C LEU A 147 -16.06 2.68 -9.03
N TYR A 148 -14.80 2.28 -8.93
CA TYR A 148 -14.38 1.18 -8.07
C TYR A 148 -14.13 1.67 -6.64
N PRO A 149 -14.61 0.94 -5.61
CA PRO A 149 -14.38 1.28 -4.21
C PRO A 149 -12.96 0.98 -3.72
N CYS A 150 -12.28 0.06 -4.39
CA CYS A 150 -10.95 -0.42 -4.01
C CYS A 150 -9.99 -0.32 -5.20
N LEU A 151 -8.77 0.14 -4.93
CA LEU A 151 -7.72 0.32 -5.93
C LEU A 151 -6.42 -0.34 -5.48
N GLN A 152 -5.58 -0.64 -6.45
CA GLN A 152 -4.18 -1.00 -6.33
C GLN A 152 -3.37 0.12 -6.96
N TYR A 153 -2.13 0.34 -6.51
CA TYR A 153 -1.31 1.40 -7.05
C TYR A 153 -0.01 0.88 -7.67
N ILE A 154 0.33 1.43 -8.85
CA ILE A 154 1.65 1.30 -9.45
C ILE A 154 2.30 2.67 -9.37
N ILE A 155 3.47 2.72 -8.75
CA ILE A 155 4.18 3.94 -8.40
C ILE A 155 5.47 3.97 -9.19
N GLU A 156 5.63 4.96 -10.07
CA GLU A 156 6.79 5.13 -10.93
C GLU A 156 7.49 6.46 -10.66
N GLY A 157 8.79 6.41 -10.48
CA GLY A 157 9.61 7.61 -10.32
C GLY A 157 11.08 7.25 -10.16
N ASN A 158 11.97 8.19 -10.41
CA ASN A 158 13.43 8.02 -10.26
C ASN A 158 14.00 6.73 -10.89
N GLY A 159 13.36 6.21 -11.96
CA GLY A 159 13.79 4.99 -12.65
C GLY A 159 13.43 3.68 -11.95
N VAL A 160 12.57 3.70 -10.94
CA VAL A 160 12.04 2.52 -10.25
C VAL A 160 10.54 2.41 -10.42
N ARG A 161 10.02 1.18 -10.28
CA ARG A 161 8.60 0.86 -10.34
C ARG A 161 8.20 -0.06 -9.20
N ILE A 162 7.21 0.39 -8.42
CA ILE A 162 6.69 -0.29 -7.23
C ILE A 162 5.23 -0.64 -7.49
N TYR A 163 4.83 -1.86 -7.17
CA TYR A 163 3.42 -2.25 -7.13
C TYR A 163 2.99 -2.48 -5.69
N HIS A 164 1.97 -1.74 -5.25
CA HIS A 164 1.30 -1.89 -3.97
C HIS A 164 -0.12 -2.40 -4.21
N ALA A 165 -0.38 -3.64 -3.79
CA ALA A 165 -1.64 -4.31 -4.10
C ALA A 165 -2.83 -3.78 -3.29
N GLY A 166 -2.59 -3.13 -2.13
CA GLY A 166 -3.66 -2.92 -1.16
C GLY A 166 -4.29 -4.25 -0.77
N ASP A 167 -5.57 -4.23 -0.47
CA ASP A 167 -6.35 -5.42 -0.20
C ASP A 167 -7.05 -5.90 -1.48
N THR A 168 -6.73 -7.12 -1.90
CA THR A 168 -7.28 -7.68 -3.13
C THR A 168 -7.19 -9.20 -3.16
N LEU A 169 -8.11 -9.81 -3.89
CA LEU A 169 -8.01 -11.16 -4.43
C LEU A 169 -7.36 -11.11 -5.81
N ARG A 170 -6.93 -12.27 -6.32
CA ARG A 170 -6.63 -12.41 -7.74
C ARG A 170 -7.95 -12.51 -8.52
N TYR A 171 -8.07 -11.73 -9.58
CA TYR A 171 -9.24 -11.74 -10.47
C TYR A 171 -8.83 -11.87 -11.93
N GLU A 172 -9.78 -12.27 -12.77
CA GLU A 172 -9.54 -12.41 -14.21
C GLU A 172 -9.17 -11.06 -14.84
N GLY A 173 -8.09 -11.04 -15.63
CA GLY A 173 -7.57 -9.82 -16.27
C GLY A 173 -6.56 -9.03 -15.41
N MET A 174 -6.42 -9.30 -14.11
CA MET A 174 -5.46 -8.59 -13.26
C MET A 174 -4.01 -8.78 -13.72
N LEU A 175 -3.59 -10.02 -13.94
CA LEU A 175 -2.19 -10.32 -14.31
C LEU A 175 -1.75 -9.67 -15.63
N PRO A 176 -2.52 -9.71 -16.72
CA PRO A 176 -2.20 -8.97 -17.95
C PRO A 176 -2.06 -7.45 -17.73
N LYS A 177 -2.95 -6.84 -16.94
CA LYS A 177 -2.85 -5.41 -16.58
C LYS A 177 -1.53 -5.12 -15.86
N LEU A 178 -1.17 -5.90 -14.84
CA LEU A 178 0.07 -5.73 -14.09
C LEU A 178 1.31 -5.96 -14.99
N LYS A 179 1.31 -6.99 -15.82
CA LYS A 179 2.42 -7.26 -16.75
C LYS A 179 2.67 -6.13 -17.74
N ALA A 180 1.65 -5.38 -18.13
CA ALA A 180 1.80 -4.22 -19.01
C ALA A 180 2.64 -3.10 -18.36
N PHE A 181 2.66 -3.03 -17.03
CA PHE A 181 3.52 -2.10 -16.27
C PHE A 181 4.89 -2.68 -15.92
N GLY A 182 5.07 -4.00 -15.89
CA GLY A 182 6.34 -4.63 -15.50
C GLY A 182 7.54 -4.23 -16.39
N PRO A 183 8.77 -4.53 -15.97
CA PRO A 183 9.15 -5.21 -14.72
C PRO A 183 9.00 -4.31 -13.48
N PHE A 184 8.83 -4.94 -12.30
CA PHE A 184 8.75 -4.25 -11.01
C PHE A 184 10.04 -4.41 -10.21
N ASP A 185 10.51 -3.33 -9.59
CA ASP A 185 11.62 -3.35 -8.64
C ASP A 185 11.17 -3.91 -7.28
N ALA A 186 9.95 -3.59 -6.86
CA ALA A 186 9.34 -4.15 -5.66
C ALA A 186 7.83 -4.37 -5.84
N VAL A 187 7.29 -5.39 -5.17
CA VAL A 187 5.85 -5.60 -5.03
C VAL A 187 5.49 -5.81 -3.57
N ILE A 188 4.38 -5.23 -3.11
CA ILE A 188 3.83 -5.37 -1.77
C ILE A 188 2.48 -6.08 -1.90
N LEU A 189 2.34 -7.27 -1.30
CA LEU A 189 1.20 -8.16 -1.48
C LEU A 189 0.58 -8.55 -0.14
N PRO A 190 -0.77 -8.50 0.01
CA PRO A 190 -1.43 -9.02 1.20
C PRO A 190 -1.36 -10.56 1.21
N ILE A 191 -1.13 -11.16 2.37
CA ILE A 191 -0.98 -12.61 2.54
C ILE A 191 -1.88 -13.23 3.62
N ASN A 192 -2.71 -12.43 4.28
CA ASN A 192 -3.57 -12.88 5.38
C ASN A 192 -4.64 -13.90 4.96
N GLY A 193 -4.99 -13.93 3.67
CA GLY A 193 -5.93 -14.91 3.14
C GLY A 193 -7.38 -14.67 3.53
N ARG A 194 -8.18 -15.75 3.44
CA ARG A 194 -9.60 -15.78 3.74
C ARG A 194 -10.03 -17.17 4.20
N ASP A 195 -11.00 -17.23 5.09
CA ASP A 195 -11.57 -18.48 5.58
C ASP A 195 -12.94 -18.28 6.24
N GLY A 196 -13.65 -19.40 6.50
CA GLY A 196 -14.99 -19.36 7.09
C GLY A 196 -15.06 -18.78 8.51
N LYS A 197 -13.94 -18.71 9.25
CA LYS A 197 -13.92 -18.07 10.59
C LYS A 197 -13.91 -16.55 10.45
N ARG A 198 -13.12 -16.04 9.49
CA ARG A 198 -13.07 -14.61 9.14
C ARG A 198 -14.41 -14.14 8.61
N TYR A 199 -14.99 -14.84 7.64
CA TYR A 199 -16.31 -14.50 7.09
C TYR A 199 -17.42 -14.49 8.14
N ARG A 200 -17.40 -15.42 9.10
CA ARG A 200 -18.38 -15.42 10.19
C ARG A 200 -18.33 -14.15 11.04
N ARG A 201 -17.18 -13.48 11.09
CA ARG A 201 -16.95 -12.22 11.81
C ARG A 201 -17.04 -10.99 10.90
N ASN A 202 -17.53 -11.18 9.68
CA ASN A 202 -17.59 -10.15 8.65
C ASN A 202 -16.21 -9.55 8.30
N CYS A 203 -15.15 -10.35 8.45
CA CYS A 203 -13.82 -9.99 8.01
C CYS A 203 -13.64 -10.42 6.57
N ILE A 204 -13.62 -9.45 5.66
CA ILE A 204 -13.44 -9.66 4.22
C ILE A 204 -12.01 -10.12 3.95
N GLY A 205 -11.85 -11.06 3.01
CA GLY A 205 -10.58 -11.71 2.78
C GLY A 205 -9.75 -11.10 1.66
N ASN A 206 -8.47 -11.46 1.69
CA ASN A 206 -7.46 -11.13 0.68
C ASN A 206 -6.89 -12.37 0.03
N MET A 207 -5.88 -12.19 -0.83
CA MET A 207 -5.10 -13.32 -1.35
C MET A 207 -4.59 -14.19 -0.20
N THR A 208 -4.69 -15.50 -0.36
CA THR A 208 -3.93 -16.42 0.49
C THR A 208 -2.44 -16.26 0.20
N PHE A 209 -1.57 -16.69 1.12
CA PHE A 209 -0.13 -16.61 0.87
C PHE A 209 0.30 -17.36 -0.40
N GLN A 210 -0.39 -18.46 -0.76
CA GLN A 210 -0.12 -19.20 -2.01
C GLN A 210 -0.50 -18.36 -3.24
N GLU A 211 -1.67 -17.71 -3.22
CA GLU A 211 -2.10 -16.84 -4.33
C GLU A 211 -1.18 -15.63 -4.51
N ALA A 212 -0.73 -15.04 -3.40
CA ALA A 212 0.24 -13.94 -3.41
C ALA A 212 1.60 -14.39 -3.94
N ALA A 213 2.09 -15.56 -3.51
CA ALA A 213 3.33 -16.15 -4.01
C ALA A 213 3.23 -16.50 -5.50
N ASP A 214 2.09 -17.01 -5.95
CA ASP A 214 1.85 -17.28 -7.37
C ASP A 214 1.85 -15.99 -8.20
N LEU A 215 1.24 -14.93 -7.69
CA LEU A 215 1.29 -13.62 -8.35
C LEU A 215 2.71 -13.09 -8.44
N ALA A 216 3.48 -13.15 -7.35
CA ALA A 216 4.89 -12.75 -7.34
C ALA A 216 5.72 -13.59 -8.34
N GLY A 217 5.53 -14.91 -8.34
CA GLY A 217 6.22 -15.82 -9.27
C GLY A 217 5.94 -15.56 -10.74
N GLU A 218 4.74 -15.13 -11.07
CA GLU A 218 4.31 -14.79 -12.43
C GLU A 218 4.73 -13.38 -12.87
N LEU A 219 4.83 -12.42 -11.94
CA LEU A 219 5.31 -11.05 -12.19
C LEU A 219 6.84 -10.97 -12.22
N LYS A 220 7.53 -11.83 -11.48
CA LYS A 220 8.99 -11.89 -11.34
C LYS A 220 9.61 -10.53 -10.96
N PRO A 221 9.16 -9.90 -9.87
CA PRO A 221 9.79 -8.68 -9.39
C PRO A 221 11.21 -8.94 -8.87
N HIS A 222 12.01 -7.88 -8.72
CA HIS A 222 13.31 -8.02 -8.06
C HIS A 222 13.15 -8.32 -6.56
N LEU A 223 12.08 -7.77 -5.95
CA LEU A 223 11.80 -7.89 -4.53
C LEU A 223 10.29 -8.05 -4.28
N VAL A 224 9.92 -8.88 -3.30
CA VAL A 224 8.56 -8.91 -2.75
C VAL A 224 8.59 -8.71 -1.23
N ILE A 225 7.67 -7.89 -0.74
CA ILE A 225 7.40 -7.67 0.68
C ILE A 225 5.97 -8.16 0.95
N PRO A 226 5.78 -9.22 1.73
CA PRO A 226 4.45 -9.63 2.18
C PRO A 226 3.92 -8.64 3.21
N GLY A 227 2.67 -8.24 3.05
CA GLY A 227 1.93 -7.34 3.93
C GLY A 227 0.68 -8.00 4.50
N HIS A 228 -0.07 -7.24 5.30
CA HIS A 228 -1.35 -7.60 5.88
C HIS A 228 -1.34 -8.88 6.72
N TRP A 229 -0.41 -8.97 7.68
CA TRP A 229 -0.28 -10.21 8.45
C TRP A 229 -0.03 -10.04 9.95
N ASP A 230 0.28 -8.83 10.44
CA ASP A 230 0.85 -8.60 11.77
C ASP A 230 0.07 -7.62 12.66
N MET A 231 -0.97 -6.96 12.15
CA MET A 231 -1.67 -5.91 12.90
C MET A 231 -2.75 -6.45 13.83
N PHE A 232 -3.50 -7.45 13.42
CA PHE A 232 -4.65 -7.97 14.14
C PHE A 232 -4.50 -9.46 14.42
N ALA A 233 -4.61 -9.84 15.72
CA ALA A 233 -4.45 -11.24 16.15
C ALA A 233 -5.45 -12.21 15.52
N ASP A 234 -6.61 -11.72 15.14
CA ASP A 234 -7.68 -12.51 14.54
C ASP A 234 -7.67 -12.51 13.00
N ASN A 235 -6.73 -11.77 12.39
CA ASN A 235 -6.51 -11.72 10.95
C ASN A 235 -5.02 -11.86 10.57
N PRO A 236 -4.32 -12.90 11.09
CA PRO A 236 -2.89 -13.07 10.83
C PRO A 236 -2.62 -13.63 9.43
N GLY A 237 -1.42 -13.39 8.92
CA GLY A 237 -0.80 -14.11 7.82
C GLY A 237 0.43 -14.88 8.29
N ASP A 238 1.00 -15.69 7.40
CA ASP A 238 2.24 -16.43 7.64
C ASP A 238 3.30 -16.06 6.58
N PRO A 239 4.17 -15.09 6.87
CA PRO A 239 5.16 -14.62 5.92
C PRO A 239 6.28 -15.62 5.66
N GLU A 240 6.58 -16.54 6.61
CA GLU A 240 7.56 -17.60 6.43
C GLU A 240 7.00 -18.65 5.46
N ALA A 241 5.76 -19.10 5.66
CA ALA A 241 5.10 -20.00 4.73
C ALA A 241 4.96 -19.41 3.32
N PHE A 242 4.76 -18.08 3.20
CA PHE A 242 4.78 -17.38 1.92
C PHE A 242 6.15 -17.51 1.24
N ALA A 243 7.24 -17.23 1.97
CA ALA A 243 8.60 -17.29 1.45
C ALA A 243 8.98 -18.71 1.03
N ASP A 244 8.70 -19.69 1.87
CA ASP A 244 8.96 -21.10 1.60
C ASP A 244 8.20 -21.62 0.37
N TYR A 245 6.92 -21.25 0.23
CA TYR A 245 6.12 -21.64 -0.93
C TYR A 245 6.65 -21.02 -2.23
N LEU A 246 7.00 -19.73 -2.19
CA LEU A 246 7.57 -19.03 -3.34
C LEU A 246 8.89 -19.67 -3.79
N ASP A 247 9.79 -19.93 -2.85
CA ASP A 247 11.07 -20.58 -3.11
C ASP A 247 10.90 -22.00 -3.67
N ALA A 248 10.01 -22.79 -3.09
CA ALA A 248 9.75 -24.15 -3.53
C ALA A 248 9.20 -24.24 -4.95
N LYS A 249 8.31 -23.29 -5.32
CA LYS A 249 7.62 -23.34 -6.62
C LYS A 249 8.34 -22.59 -7.73
N TYR A 250 8.97 -21.46 -7.43
CA TYR A 250 9.57 -20.56 -8.42
C TYR A 250 11.09 -20.41 -8.30
N GLY A 251 11.70 -21.05 -7.28
CA GLY A 251 13.13 -20.94 -6.99
C GLY A 251 13.53 -19.61 -6.39
N LYS A 252 14.82 -19.50 -6.01
CA LYS A 252 15.37 -18.32 -5.29
C LYS A 252 15.68 -17.12 -6.21
N GLN A 253 14.91 -16.92 -7.25
CA GLN A 253 15.13 -15.82 -8.20
C GLN A 253 14.47 -14.51 -7.73
N ILE A 254 13.44 -14.60 -6.87
CA ILE A 254 12.71 -13.48 -6.33
C ILE A 254 13.15 -13.29 -4.89
N ARG A 255 13.68 -12.12 -4.58
CA ARG A 255 14.10 -11.79 -3.21
C ARG A 255 12.86 -11.50 -2.36
N VAL A 256 12.63 -12.33 -1.34
CA VAL A 256 11.64 -12.03 -0.29
C VAL A 256 12.34 -11.27 0.83
N ILE A 257 11.76 -10.16 1.28
CA ILE A 257 12.23 -9.44 2.47
C ILE A 257 11.07 -9.32 3.45
N LEU A 258 11.37 -9.64 4.71
CA LEU A 258 10.51 -9.43 5.88
C LEU A 258 11.16 -8.34 6.74
N PRO A 259 11.07 -7.06 6.35
CA PRO A 259 11.75 -6.01 7.08
C PRO A 259 11.08 -5.80 8.44
N ASP A 260 11.88 -5.53 9.45
CA ASP A 260 11.36 -5.02 10.71
C ASP A 260 10.62 -3.70 10.49
N ILE A 261 9.73 -3.36 11.41
CA ILE A 261 9.01 -2.09 11.35
C ILE A 261 10.05 -0.96 11.31
N SER A 262 9.91 -0.08 10.32
CA SER A 262 10.79 1.08 10.12
C SER A 262 12.23 0.76 9.65
N GLU A 263 12.53 -0.50 9.29
CA GLU A 263 13.81 -0.85 8.67
C GLU A 263 13.86 -0.38 7.20
N PRO A 264 14.93 0.33 6.78
CA PRO A 264 15.04 0.79 5.39
C PRO A 264 15.35 -0.36 4.42
N VAL A 265 14.54 -0.49 3.39
CA VAL A 265 14.73 -1.41 2.27
C VAL A 265 15.07 -0.63 1.01
N ARG A 266 16.29 -0.73 0.54
CA ARG A 266 16.69 -0.10 -0.73
C ARG A 266 16.30 -0.98 -1.91
N ILE A 267 15.70 -0.36 -2.93
CA ILE A 267 15.32 -0.97 -4.21
C ILE A 267 15.92 -0.20 -5.39
N GLY A 268 15.95 -0.82 -6.56
CA GLY A 268 16.54 -0.28 -7.77
C GLY A 268 18.05 -0.61 -7.88
N ARG A 269 18.73 0.10 -8.78
CA ARG A 269 20.13 -0.17 -9.13
C ARG A 269 21.12 0.57 -8.26
#